data_55484d9bad396c8e9b4a0d9aea330bac
#
_entry.id   55484d9bad396c8e9b4a0d9aea330bac
#
_cell.length_a   1.000
_cell.length_b   1.000
_cell.length_c   1.000
_cell.angle_alpha   90.00
_cell.angle_beta   90.00
_cell.angle_gamma   90.00
#
_symmetry.space_group_name_H-M   'P 1'
#
loop_
_entity.id
_entity.type
_entity.pdbx_description
1 polymer ?
#
loop_
_entity_poly.entity_id
_entity_poly.type
_entity_poly.pdbx_seq_one_letter_code
_entity_poly.pdbx_strand_id
1 'polypeptide(L)'
;VQHNIAIFKRRLGEQSLHHCDVMLADVAMSRALDSAFHTQENVAEYVHPMVVSRQFWPDLDTRTWTWPTRLAQSLQQFSAFYTRQNPTKCVRWLPHLGTVDVDIELRNNECVSMRVSPLQLAVLELVTENEAPGVVTAEDLARVLELQHAALALEALRFWVAQGVLREWPSAGSFELCDNLPVSHA
;
A
#
# COMPACT_ATOMS: atom_id res chain seq x y z
N VAL A 1 -12.11 -20.93 10.47
CA VAL A 1 -11.41 -21.24 9.22
C VAL A 1 -10.92 -22.67 9.21
N GLN A 2 -10.13 -23.14 10.20
CA GLN A 2 -9.57 -24.51 10.26
C GLN A 2 -10.64 -25.62 10.22
N HIS A 3 -11.77 -25.43 10.89
CA HIS A 3 -12.87 -26.41 10.87
C HIS A 3 -13.45 -26.61 9.46
N ASN A 4 -13.65 -25.53 8.71
CA ASN A 4 -14.16 -25.59 7.35
C ASN A 4 -13.18 -26.29 6.38
N ILE A 5 -11.89 -26.10 6.58
CA ILE A 5 -10.84 -26.75 5.79
C ILE A 5 -10.83 -28.26 6.02
N ALA A 6 -11.02 -28.71 7.25
CA ALA A 6 -11.11 -30.14 7.54
C ALA A 6 -12.30 -30.80 6.81
N ILE A 7 -13.42 -30.11 6.67
CA ILE A 7 -14.59 -30.59 5.91
C ILE A 7 -14.26 -30.64 4.40
N PHE A 8 -13.58 -29.63 3.88
CA PHE A 8 -13.18 -29.60 2.47
C PHE A 8 -12.13 -30.68 2.13
N LYS A 9 -11.16 -30.94 3.03
CA LYS A 9 -10.17 -32.02 2.86
C LYS A 9 -10.83 -33.39 2.71
N ARG A 10 -11.87 -33.64 3.51
CA ARG A 10 -12.64 -34.89 3.40
C ARG A 10 -13.38 -35.03 2.08
N ARG A 11 -13.80 -33.95 1.45
CA ARG A 11 -14.61 -33.98 0.22
C ARG A 11 -13.77 -33.88 -1.07
N LEU A 12 -12.68 -33.12 -1.05
CA LEU A 12 -11.88 -32.79 -2.24
C LEU A 12 -10.52 -33.47 -2.28
N GLY A 13 -10.15 -34.15 -1.20
CA GLY A 13 -8.83 -34.77 -1.04
C GLY A 13 -7.76 -33.80 -0.54
N GLU A 14 -6.73 -34.33 0.11
CA GLU A 14 -5.66 -33.51 0.74
C GLU A 14 -4.82 -32.73 -0.28
N GLN A 15 -4.52 -33.33 -1.44
CA GLN A 15 -3.70 -32.68 -2.47
C GLN A 15 -4.36 -31.43 -3.04
N SER A 16 -5.68 -31.42 -3.20
CA SER A 16 -6.41 -30.28 -3.76
C SER A 16 -6.37 -29.05 -2.85
N LEU A 17 -6.13 -29.24 -1.55
CA LEU A 17 -6.12 -28.16 -0.56
C LEU A 17 -4.72 -27.82 -0.04
N HIS A 18 -3.66 -28.45 -0.58
CA HIS A 18 -2.29 -28.19 -0.16
C HIS A 18 -1.92 -26.70 -0.30
N HIS A 19 -2.31 -26.06 -1.39
CA HIS A 19 -2.08 -24.60 -1.58
C HIS A 19 -2.76 -23.78 -0.48
N CYS A 20 -4.00 -24.12 -0.11
CA CYS A 20 -4.72 -23.43 0.97
C CYS A 20 -4.03 -23.61 2.33
N ASP A 21 -3.50 -24.79 2.61
CA ASP A 21 -2.74 -25.05 3.85
C ASP A 21 -1.48 -24.18 3.92
N VAL A 22 -0.74 -24.09 2.80
CA VAL A 22 0.45 -23.23 2.72
C VAL A 22 0.06 -21.76 2.87
N MET A 23 -1.00 -21.30 2.19
CA MET A 23 -1.46 -19.92 2.33
C MET A 23 -1.85 -19.56 3.77
N LEU A 24 -2.48 -20.49 4.50
CA LEU A 24 -2.81 -20.29 5.91
C LEU A 24 -1.57 -20.29 6.81
N ALA A 25 -0.60 -21.17 6.51
CA ALA A 25 0.68 -21.16 7.21
C ALA A 25 1.44 -19.86 6.98
N ASP A 26 1.43 -19.32 5.74
CA ASP A 26 2.02 -18.02 5.43
C ASP A 26 1.38 -16.90 6.25
N VAL A 27 0.06 -16.87 6.36
CA VAL A 27 -0.66 -15.86 7.18
C VAL A 27 -0.27 -15.98 8.66
N ALA A 28 -0.21 -17.19 9.20
CA ALA A 28 0.17 -17.41 10.59
C ALA A 28 1.63 -17.01 10.86
N MET A 29 2.53 -17.38 9.95
CA MET A 29 3.94 -17.01 10.01
C MET A 29 4.14 -15.50 9.87
N SER A 30 3.41 -14.85 8.97
CA SER A 30 3.48 -13.39 8.80
C SER A 30 3.12 -12.64 10.09
N ARG A 31 2.09 -13.08 10.81
CA ARG A 31 1.71 -12.49 12.10
C ARG A 31 2.79 -12.65 13.16
N ALA A 32 3.46 -13.82 13.19
CA ALA A 32 4.57 -14.05 14.11
C ALA A 32 5.79 -13.19 13.75
N LEU A 33 6.09 -13.03 12.46
CA LEU A 33 7.16 -12.17 11.95
C LEU A 33 6.88 -10.69 12.23
N ASP A 34 5.65 -10.25 12.03
CA ASP A 34 5.21 -8.90 12.34
C ASP A 34 5.39 -8.58 13.82
N SER A 35 4.89 -9.45 14.70
CA SER A 35 5.08 -9.31 16.14
C SER A 35 6.57 -9.28 16.53
N ALA A 36 7.39 -10.16 15.96
CA ALA A 36 8.82 -10.21 16.24
C ALA A 36 9.57 -8.96 15.70
N PHE A 37 9.13 -8.39 14.58
CA PHE A 37 9.66 -7.13 14.05
C PHE A 37 9.39 -5.97 15.00
N HIS A 38 8.17 -5.85 15.52
CA HIS A 38 7.77 -4.77 16.44
C HIS A 38 8.33 -4.91 17.87
N THR A 39 8.99 -6.02 18.21
CA THR A 39 9.78 -6.12 19.47
C THR A 39 11.16 -5.47 19.37
N GLN A 40 11.60 -5.07 18.15
CA GLN A 40 12.90 -4.41 17.97
C GLN A 40 12.78 -2.91 18.26
N GLU A 41 13.87 -2.32 18.73
CA GLU A 41 13.94 -0.87 18.93
C GLU A 41 14.06 -0.12 17.60
N ASN A 42 13.47 1.06 17.51
CA ASN A 42 13.55 1.99 16.37
C ASN A 42 13.04 1.42 15.03
N VAL A 43 12.03 0.58 15.08
CA VAL A 43 11.33 0.10 13.88
C VAL A 43 10.10 0.97 13.57
N ALA A 44 9.67 0.94 12.32
CA ALA A 44 8.47 1.64 11.89
C ALA A 44 7.20 0.91 12.41
N GLU A 45 6.55 1.45 13.42
CA GLU A 45 5.36 0.87 14.06
C GLU A 45 4.16 0.71 13.11
N TYR A 46 4.13 1.52 12.05
CA TYR A 46 3.03 1.55 11.07
C TYR A 46 3.19 0.54 9.92
N VAL A 47 4.27 -0.24 9.87
CA VAL A 47 4.50 -1.23 8.81
C VAL A 47 4.15 -2.63 9.30
N HIS A 48 3.08 -3.20 8.77
CA HIS A 48 2.60 -4.55 9.08
C HIS A 48 2.70 -5.46 7.86
N PRO A 49 3.85 -6.12 7.64
CA PRO A 49 4.09 -6.89 6.44
C PRO A 49 3.41 -8.26 6.46
N MET A 50 2.83 -8.64 5.34
CA MET A 50 2.35 -9.99 5.10
C MET A 50 3.27 -10.68 4.09
N VAL A 51 4.02 -11.68 4.53
CA VAL A 51 4.95 -12.45 3.70
C VAL A 51 4.25 -13.67 3.14
N VAL A 52 4.26 -13.83 1.82
CA VAL A 52 3.57 -14.90 1.12
C VAL A 52 4.52 -15.70 0.22
N SER A 53 4.27 -16.99 0.11
CA SER A 53 5.06 -17.92 -0.74
C SER A 53 4.61 -17.83 -2.19
N ARG A 54 5.42 -17.22 -3.05
CA ARG A 54 5.09 -16.94 -4.45
C ARG A 54 4.48 -18.13 -5.23
N GLN A 55 4.91 -19.34 -4.94
CA GLN A 55 4.51 -20.54 -5.70
C GLN A 55 3.09 -21.01 -5.37
N PHE A 56 2.56 -20.66 -4.20
CA PHE A 56 1.31 -21.20 -3.67
C PHE A 56 0.15 -20.21 -3.69
N TRP A 57 0.47 -18.93 -3.86
CA TRP A 57 -0.53 -17.89 -4.01
C TRP A 57 -0.90 -17.70 -5.50
N PRO A 58 -2.11 -17.20 -5.79
CA PRO A 58 -2.48 -16.82 -7.15
C PRO A 58 -1.45 -15.88 -7.76
N ASP A 59 -1.45 -15.79 -9.09
CA ASP A 59 -0.52 -14.89 -9.78
C ASP A 59 -0.77 -13.44 -9.33
N LEU A 60 0.17 -12.94 -8.54
CA LEU A 60 0.09 -11.62 -7.94
C LEU A 60 0.76 -10.61 -8.87
N ASP A 61 0.12 -9.47 -9.06
CA ASP A 61 0.68 -8.37 -9.83
C ASP A 61 2.04 -7.94 -9.26
N THR A 62 3.06 -7.98 -10.11
CA THR A 62 4.45 -7.70 -9.71
C THR A 62 4.94 -6.34 -10.20
N ARG A 63 4.04 -5.46 -10.68
CA ARG A 63 4.39 -4.10 -11.03
C ARG A 63 4.97 -3.38 -9.81
N THR A 64 6.05 -2.68 -10.02
CA THR A 64 6.73 -1.89 -8.98
C THR A 64 6.75 -0.43 -9.42
N TRP A 65 6.94 0.46 -8.47
CA TRP A 65 7.14 1.89 -8.66
C TRP A 65 8.03 2.42 -7.53
N THR A 66 8.56 3.62 -7.71
CA THR A 66 9.45 4.24 -6.73
C THR A 66 8.67 4.69 -5.50
N TRP A 67 9.03 4.15 -4.33
CA TRP A 67 8.40 4.48 -3.07
C TRP A 67 8.83 5.85 -2.55
N PRO A 68 7.94 6.61 -1.89
CA PRO A 68 8.33 7.76 -1.09
C PRO A 68 9.42 7.38 -0.07
N THR A 69 10.35 8.32 0.17
CA THR A 69 11.58 8.04 0.94
C THR A 69 11.30 7.45 2.33
N ARG A 70 10.32 8.00 3.06
CA ARG A 70 9.96 7.50 4.40
C ARG A 70 9.50 6.05 4.37
N LEU A 71 8.60 5.73 3.44
CA LEU A 71 8.06 4.38 3.31
C LEU A 71 9.14 3.41 2.82
N ALA A 72 9.98 3.82 1.86
CA ALA A 72 11.11 3.02 1.37
C ALA A 72 12.06 2.61 2.50
N GLN A 73 12.42 3.52 3.39
CA GLN A 73 13.28 3.24 4.55
C GLN A 73 12.65 2.21 5.49
N SER A 74 11.37 2.36 5.79
CA SER A 74 10.65 1.44 6.68
C SER A 74 10.53 0.04 6.08
N LEU A 75 10.23 -0.06 4.78
CA LEU A 75 10.20 -1.33 4.06
C LEU A 75 11.58 -2.00 4.00
N GLN A 76 12.64 -1.20 3.88
CA GLN A 76 14.02 -1.69 3.91
C GLN A 76 14.40 -2.24 5.29
N GLN A 77 13.98 -1.60 6.39
CA GLN A 77 14.19 -2.11 7.75
C GLN A 77 13.61 -3.53 7.91
N PHE A 78 12.35 -3.72 7.49
CA PHE A 78 11.75 -5.06 7.53
C PHE A 78 12.47 -6.05 6.61
N SER A 79 12.85 -5.65 5.40
CA SER A 79 13.56 -6.52 4.47
C SER A 79 14.90 -6.99 5.05
N ALA A 80 15.63 -6.10 5.73
CA ALA A 80 16.89 -6.45 6.42
C ALA A 80 16.64 -7.39 7.62
N PHE A 81 15.57 -7.16 8.38
CA PHE A 81 15.16 -8.05 9.48
C PHE A 81 14.83 -9.46 8.95
N TYR A 82 14.00 -9.54 7.90
CA TYR A 82 13.60 -10.82 7.31
C TYR A 82 14.79 -11.60 6.75
N THR A 83 15.70 -10.92 6.05
CA THR A 83 16.91 -11.55 5.47
C THR A 83 17.84 -12.10 6.53
N ARG A 84 17.96 -11.44 7.69
CA ARG A 84 18.75 -11.97 8.83
C ARG A 84 18.18 -13.28 9.36
N GLN A 85 16.86 -13.42 9.40
CA GLN A 85 16.21 -14.65 9.85
C GLN A 85 16.16 -15.74 8.76
N ASN A 86 16.14 -15.34 7.50
CA ASN A 86 16.00 -16.23 6.34
C ASN A 86 17.07 -15.90 5.27
N PRO A 87 18.35 -16.26 5.47
CA PRO A 87 19.45 -15.85 4.57
C PRO A 87 19.33 -16.37 3.14
N THR A 88 18.53 -17.42 2.90
CA THR A 88 18.33 -18.03 1.59
C THR A 88 17.12 -17.46 0.85
N LYS A 89 16.37 -16.55 1.47
CA LYS A 89 15.14 -15.98 0.91
C LYS A 89 15.28 -14.48 0.75
N CYS A 90 14.64 -13.92 -0.27
CA CYS A 90 14.52 -12.47 -0.46
C CYS A 90 13.06 -12.06 -0.47
N VAL A 91 12.79 -10.85 0.03
CA VAL A 91 11.47 -10.22 0.00
C VAL A 91 11.38 -9.35 -1.24
N ARG A 92 10.25 -9.44 -1.95
CA ARG A 92 9.85 -8.49 -2.96
C ARG A 92 8.50 -7.88 -2.56
N TRP A 93 8.46 -6.57 -2.49
CA TRP A 93 7.24 -5.85 -2.13
C TRP A 93 6.25 -5.81 -3.29
N LEU A 94 4.98 -5.93 -2.97
CA LEU A 94 3.85 -5.88 -3.92
C LEU A 94 2.95 -4.68 -3.58
N PRO A 95 3.29 -3.47 -4.07
CA PRO A 95 2.64 -2.24 -3.64
C PRO A 95 1.13 -2.18 -3.93
N HIS A 96 0.66 -2.87 -4.97
CA HIS A 96 -0.77 -2.82 -5.31
C HIS A 96 -1.67 -3.57 -4.33
N LEU A 97 -1.09 -4.46 -3.51
CA LEU A 97 -1.84 -5.27 -2.53
C LEU A 97 -1.81 -4.64 -1.14
N GLY A 98 -0.99 -3.61 -0.94
CA GLY A 98 -0.90 -2.89 0.32
C GLY A 98 -2.10 -1.98 0.56
N THR A 99 -2.34 -1.67 1.83
CA THR A 99 -3.24 -0.62 2.27
C THR A 99 -2.54 0.23 3.32
N VAL A 100 -2.87 1.51 3.37
CA VAL A 100 -2.33 2.47 4.33
C VAL A 100 -3.50 3.19 4.97
N ASP A 101 -3.55 3.23 6.29
CA ASP A 101 -4.46 4.08 7.03
C ASP A 101 -3.79 5.45 7.18
N VAL A 102 -4.44 6.51 6.72
CA VAL A 102 -3.94 7.88 6.73
C VAL A 102 -4.90 8.78 7.48
N ASP A 103 -4.34 9.68 8.28
CA ASP A 103 -5.06 10.77 8.92
C ASP A 103 -4.69 12.07 8.21
N ILE A 104 -5.68 12.72 7.60
CA ILE A 104 -5.51 13.97 6.89
C ILE A 104 -6.04 15.07 7.78
N GLU A 105 -5.15 15.94 8.24
CA GLU A 105 -5.52 17.14 8.97
C GLU A 105 -5.87 18.25 7.97
N LEU A 106 -7.08 18.77 8.10
CA LEU A 106 -7.62 19.84 7.28
C LEU A 106 -7.34 21.20 7.92
N ARG A 107 -7.33 22.27 7.12
CA ARG A 107 -7.12 23.64 7.61
C ARG A 107 -8.13 24.12 8.67
N ASN A 108 -9.31 23.48 8.73
CA ASN A 108 -10.33 23.74 9.76
C ASN A 108 -10.09 22.94 11.06
N ASN A 109 -8.91 22.29 11.23
CA ASN A 109 -8.59 21.39 12.33
C ASN A 109 -9.48 20.13 12.41
N GLU A 110 -10.20 19.78 11.38
CA GLU A 110 -10.84 18.47 11.27
C GLU A 110 -9.80 17.45 10.81
N CYS A 111 -9.82 16.26 11.42
CA CYS A 111 -9.00 15.13 11.01
C CYS A 111 -9.89 14.07 10.37
N VAL A 112 -9.57 13.68 9.15
CA VAL A 112 -10.29 12.65 8.41
C VAL A 112 -9.39 11.42 8.26
N SER A 113 -9.80 10.32 8.91
CA SER A 113 -9.12 9.02 8.78
C SER A 113 -9.69 8.25 7.61
N MET A 114 -8.83 7.75 6.74
CA MET A 114 -9.25 6.94 5.62
C MET A 114 -8.21 5.88 5.24
N ARG A 115 -8.69 4.80 4.61
CA ARG A 115 -7.82 3.73 4.10
C ARG A 115 -7.60 3.90 2.62
N VAL A 116 -6.32 3.98 2.21
CA VAL A 116 -5.90 4.25 0.85
C VAL A 116 -4.89 3.20 0.36
N SER A 117 -4.66 3.16 -0.96
CA SER A 117 -3.56 2.37 -1.51
C SER A 117 -2.22 3.11 -1.31
N PRO A 118 -1.08 2.39 -1.29
CA PRO A 118 0.24 3.02 -1.23
C PRO A 118 0.51 4.00 -2.37
N LEU A 119 -0.04 3.76 -3.56
CA LEU A 119 0.10 4.69 -4.69
C LEU A 119 -0.69 5.98 -4.47
N GLN A 120 -1.91 5.89 -3.92
CA GLN A 120 -2.69 7.08 -3.56
C GLN A 120 -1.97 7.93 -2.52
N LEU A 121 -1.36 7.29 -1.50
CA LEU A 121 -0.55 8.01 -0.52
C LEU A 121 0.66 8.68 -1.19
N ALA A 122 1.43 7.96 -2.02
CA ALA A 122 2.61 8.50 -2.70
C ALA A 122 2.28 9.72 -3.58
N VAL A 123 1.14 9.65 -4.28
CA VAL A 123 0.65 10.79 -5.09
C VAL A 123 0.30 11.97 -4.19
N LEU A 124 -0.36 11.74 -3.06
CA LEU A 124 -0.70 12.82 -2.12
C LEU A 124 0.56 13.46 -1.53
N GLU A 125 1.53 12.66 -1.06
CA GLU A 125 2.81 13.17 -0.52
C GLU A 125 3.54 14.05 -1.56
N LEU A 126 3.65 13.60 -2.80
CA LEU A 126 4.31 14.39 -3.86
C LEU A 126 3.57 15.69 -4.18
N VAL A 127 2.25 15.70 -4.11
CA VAL A 127 1.47 16.93 -4.33
C VAL A 127 1.63 17.88 -3.16
N THR A 128 1.73 17.37 -1.92
CA THR A 128 1.90 18.19 -0.71
C THR A 128 3.34 18.69 -0.52
N GLU A 129 4.36 17.92 -0.91
CA GLU A 129 5.77 18.28 -0.81
C GLU A 129 6.20 19.34 -1.85
N ASN A 130 5.49 19.44 -2.96
CA ASN A 130 5.70 20.54 -3.90
C ASN A 130 5.22 21.86 -3.28
N GLU A 131 6.11 22.54 -2.52
CA GLU A 131 5.86 23.82 -1.85
C GLU A 131 5.52 24.97 -2.82
N ALA A 132 5.73 24.82 -4.10
CA ALA A 132 5.22 25.76 -5.09
C ALA A 132 3.71 25.51 -5.29
N PRO A 133 2.86 26.55 -5.34
CA PRO A 133 1.48 26.42 -5.77
C PRO A 133 1.47 26.01 -7.24
N GLY A 134 1.77 24.76 -7.51
CA GLY A 134 2.02 24.20 -8.82
C GLY A 134 0.93 23.19 -9.16
N VAL A 135 0.37 23.41 -10.30
CA VAL A 135 -0.53 22.48 -10.96
C VAL A 135 0.27 21.22 -11.30
N VAL A 136 -0.09 20.09 -10.72
CA VAL A 136 0.58 18.80 -10.94
C VAL A 136 -0.16 18.04 -12.02
N THR A 137 0.57 17.43 -12.97
CA THR A 137 -0.01 16.58 -14.00
C THR A 137 0.19 15.09 -13.70
N ALA A 138 -0.66 14.24 -14.26
CA ALA A 138 -0.52 12.79 -14.13
C ALA A 138 0.78 12.27 -14.77
N GLU A 139 1.25 12.93 -15.84
CA GLU A 139 2.48 12.60 -16.53
C GLU A 139 3.72 12.90 -15.68
N ASP A 140 3.73 14.03 -14.97
CA ASP A 140 4.84 14.39 -14.09
C ASP A 140 4.94 13.43 -12.89
N LEU A 141 3.82 13.11 -12.27
CA LEU A 141 3.77 12.11 -11.19
C LEU A 141 4.20 10.72 -11.67
N ALA A 142 3.73 10.31 -12.86
CA ALA A 142 4.13 9.03 -13.44
C ALA A 142 5.65 8.96 -13.69
N ARG A 143 6.27 10.07 -14.09
CA ARG A 143 7.72 10.16 -14.28
C ARG A 143 8.48 10.08 -12.97
N VAL A 144 8.04 10.80 -11.94
CA VAL A 144 8.69 10.81 -10.62
C VAL A 144 8.58 9.46 -9.93
N LEU A 145 7.40 8.84 -10.00
CA LEU A 145 7.14 7.53 -9.40
C LEU A 145 7.59 6.35 -10.28
N GLU A 146 8.13 6.61 -11.47
CA GLU A 146 8.53 5.59 -12.44
C GLU A 146 7.39 4.61 -12.77
N LEU A 147 6.17 5.14 -12.91
CA LEU A 147 5.00 4.32 -13.25
C LEU A 147 5.04 3.91 -14.73
N GLN A 148 4.61 2.69 -15.02
CA GLN A 148 4.53 2.19 -16.40
C GLN A 148 3.53 2.97 -17.27
N HIS A 149 2.47 3.49 -16.66
CA HIS A 149 1.41 4.24 -17.34
C HIS A 149 0.93 5.41 -16.49
N ALA A 150 0.82 6.60 -17.09
CA ALA A 150 0.28 7.79 -16.43
C ALA A 150 -1.18 7.62 -15.99
N ALA A 151 -1.91 6.68 -16.58
CA ALA A 151 -3.28 6.36 -16.18
C ALA A 151 -3.39 5.95 -14.70
N LEU A 152 -2.37 5.31 -14.13
CA LEU A 152 -2.33 4.93 -12.72
C LEU A 152 -2.24 6.15 -11.80
N ALA A 153 -1.42 7.14 -12.16
CA ALA A 153 -1.35 8.40 -11.45
C ALA A 153 -2.66 9.19 -11.58
N LEU A 154 -3.25 9.20 -12.76
CA LEU A 154 -4.53 9.86 -12.99
C LEU A 154 -5.67 9.24 -12.16
N GLU A 155 -5.70 7.91 -12.04
CA GLU A 155 -6.68 7.21 -11.18
C GLU A 155 -6.51 7.62 -9.70
N ALA A 156 -5.29 7.67 -9.21
CA ALA A 156 -4.99 8.11 -7.84
C ALA A 156 -5.35 9.60 -7.62
N LEU A 157 -5.07 10.48 -8.58
CA LEU A 157 -5.47 11.89 -8.52
C LEU A 157 -7.00 12.05 -8.49
N ARG A 158 -7.71 11.33 -9.35
CA ARG A 158 -9.19 11.34 -9.37
C ARG A 158 -9.81 10.81 -8.09
N PHE A 159 -9.19 9.80 -7.47
CA PHE A 159 -9.58 9.36 -6.14
C PHE A 159 -9.54 10.54 -5.15
N TRP A 160 -8.44 11.30 -5.10
CA TRP A 160 -8.30 12.44 -4.20
C TRP A 160 -9.24 13.60 -4.55
N VAL A 161 -9.58 13.79 -5.82
CA VAL A 161 -10.61 14.74 -6.23
C VAL A 161 -11.99 14.30 -5.71
N ALA A 162 -12.32 13.00 -5.80
CA ALA A 162 -13.58 12.46 -5.29
C ALA A 162 -13.68 12.57 -3.75
N GLN A 163 -12.54 12.51 -3.03
CA GLN A 163 -12.48 12.76 -1.59
C GLN A 163 -12.48 14.27 -1.24
N GLY A 164 -12.44 15.16 -2.24
CA GLY A 164 -12.41 16.62 -2.03
C GLY A 164 -11.04 17.15 -1.57
N VAL A 165 -10.00 16.33 -1.52
CA VAL A 165 -8.63 16.73 -1.15
C VAL A 165 -7.94 17.51 -2.25
N LEU A 166 -8.18 17.09 -3.50
CA LEU A 166 -7.66 17.77 -4.70
C LEU A 166 -8.79 18.34 -5.52
N ARG A 167 -8.47 19.34 -6.33
CA ARG A 167 -9.33 19.94 -7.35
C ARG A 167 -8.67 19.77 -8.71
N GLU A 168 -9.45 19.39 -9.72
CA GLU A 168 -9.00 19.42 -11.11
C GLU A 168 -9.06 20.85 -11.64
N TRP A 169 -7.95 21.30 -12.20
CA TRP A 169 -7.85 22.64 -12.78
C TRP A 169 -8.52 22.69 -14.16
N PRO A 170 -9.05 23.86 -14.62
CA PRO A 170 -9.74 23.98 -15.90
C PRO A 170 -8.95 23.54 -17.13
N SER A 171 -7.62 23.60 -17.09
CA SER A 171 -6.78 22.95 -18.10
C SER A 171 -6.79 21.43 -17.83
N ALA A 172 -7.43 20.67 -18.70
CA ALA A 172 -7.61 19.23 -18.58
C ALA A 172 -6.32 18.51 -18.17
N GLY A 173 -6.41 17.72 -17.10
CA GLY A 173 -5.30 16.88 -16.63
C GLY A 173 -4.36 17.50 -15.59
N SER A 174 -4.72 18.65 -15.03
CA SER A 174 -3.94 19.34 -14.00
C SER A 174 -4.69 19.39 -12.67
N PHE A 175 -3.98 19.22 -11.55
CA PHE A 175 -4.55 19.07 -10.21
C PHE A 175 -3.86 19.95 -9.19
N GLU A 176 -4.61 20.44 -8.21
CA GLU A 176 -4.08 21.23 -7.09
C GLU A 176 -4.74 20.84 -5.76
N LEU A 177 -4.10 21.15 -4.64
CA LEU A 177 -4.69 20.97 -3.32
C LEU A 177 -5.87 21.91 -3.10
N CYS A 178 -6.97 21.38 -2.56
CA CYS A 178 -8.11 22.19 -2.13
C CYS A 178 -7.76 22.95 -0.85
N ASP A 179 -7.96 24.27 -0.85
CA ASP A 179 -7.79 25.08 0.35
C ASP A 179 -8.86 24.82 1.42
N ASN A 180 -10.05 24.35 0.98
CA ASN A 180 -11.16 23.98 1.86
C ASN A 180 -11.77 22.68 1.36
N LEU A 181 -11.77 21.63 2.18
CA LEU A 181 -12.49 20.40 1.86
C LEU A 181 -14.00 20.65 2.00
N PRO A 182 -14.80 20.24 1.00
CA PRO A 182 -16.24 20.30 1.15
C PRO A 182 -16.65 19.34 2.27
N VAL A 183 -17.43 19.85 3.23
CA VAL A 183 -18.08 19.01 4.24
C VAL A 183 -19.08 18.11 3.49
N SER A 184 -18.75 16.84 3.34
CA SER A 184 -19.66 15.83 2.82
C SER A 184 -20.67 15.56 3.91
N HIS A 185 -21.84 16.18 3.82
CA HIS A 185 -23.00 15.77 4.59
C HIS A 185 -23.46 14.41 4.06
N ALA A 186 -23.17 13.32 4.82
CA ALA A 186 -23.81 12.03 4.66
C ALA A 186 -25.25 12.08 5.20
#